data_2133f87263571fecc12a466d0cce28ec
#
_entry.id   2133f87263571fecc12a466d0cce28ec
#
_cell.length_a   1.000
_cell.length_b   1.000
_cell.length_c   1.000
_cell.angle_alpha   90.00
_cell.angle_beta   90.00
_cell.angle_gamma   90.00
#
_symmetry.space_group_name_H-M   'P 1'
#
loop_
_entity.id
_entity.type
_entity.pdbx_description
1 polymer ?
#
loop_
_entity_poly.entity_id
_entity_poly.type
_entity_poly.pdbx_seq_one_letter_code
_entity_poly.pdbx_strand_id
1 'polypeptide(L)'
;QVDDADVVRFLKVFTFLEREEIERLEAATAENPKAREAQRVLAHEVCTWVHGADATAQAEAATSALWGRGDLADIDEATILAATSDLASSDVTVGETTIVDLLVGTGLERGRNAARKTIAGGGAYLNNVKVADETVVIGSEHLLAGGVVLVRKGRRNLAVGRTV
;
A
#
# COMPACT_ATOMS: atom_id res chain seq x y z
N GLN A 1 -5.03 -9.62 -11.91
CA GLN A 1 -6.15 -8.71 -11.65
C GLN A 1 -7.39 -9.27 -12.37
N VAL A 2 -8.50 -9.44 -11.67
CA VAL A 2 -9.74 -10.02 -12.23
C VAL A 2 -10.59 -8.90 -12.82
N ASP A 3 -11.09 -9.11 -14.04
CA ASP A 3 -12.01 -8.18 -14.71
C ASP A 3 -13.41 -8.24 -14.10
N ASP A 4 -14.16 -7.14 -14.18
CA ASP A 4 -15.50 -7.03 -13.61
C ASP A 4 -16.47 -8.02 -14.27
N ALA A 5 -16.24 -8.38 -15.54
CA ALA A 5 -17.04 -9.36 -16.27
C ALA A 5 -16.86 -10.81 -15.78
N ASP A 6 -15.69 -11.13 -15.22
CA ASP A 6 -15.34 -12.49 -14.81
C ASP A 6 -15.51 -12.75 -13.31
N VAL A 7 -15.57 -11.69 -12.49
CA VAL A 7 -15.53 -11.80 -11.03
C VAL A 7 -16.65 -12.67 -10.46
N VAL A 8 -17.87 -12.53 -10.97
CA VAL A 8 -19.03 -13.31 -10.51
C VAL A 8 -18.87 -14.80 -10.80
N ARG A 9 -18.31 -15.13 -11.98
CA ARG A 9 -17.98 -16.51 -12.34
C ARG A 9 -16.94 -17.09 -11.39
N PHE A 10 -15.94 -16.32 -11.03
CA PHE A 10 -14.88 -16.77 -10.11
C PHE A 10 -15.40 -16.90 -8.67
N LEU A 11 -16.31 -16.03 -8.21
CA LEU A 11 -16.99 -16.23 -6.93
C LEU A 11 -17.71 -17.58 -6.89
N LYS A 12 -18.45 -17.93 -7.94
CA LYS A 12 -19.17 -19.22 -8.04
C LYS A 12 -18.26 -20.45 -8.07
N VAL A 13 -17.03 -20.32 -8.54
CA VAL A 13 -16.10 -21.44 -8.72
C VAL A 13 -15.10 -21.59 -7.57
N PHE A 14 -14.65 -20.48 -7.00
CA PHE A 14 -13.51 -20.45 -6.08
C PHE A 14 -13.88 -20.05 -4.65
N THR A 15 -15.17 -19.87 -4.34
CA THR A 15 -15.59 -19.57 -2.98
C THR A 15 -16.72 -20.50 -2.53
N PHE A 16 -16.96 -20.54 -1.22
CA PHE A 16 -18.06 -21.26 -0.59
C PHE A 16 -19.18 -20.30 -0.17
N LEU A 17 -19.25 -19.11 -0.77
CA LEU A 17 -20.27 -18.12 -0.49
C LEU A 17 -21.66 -18.64 -0.90
N GLU A 18 -22.65 -18.32 -0.09
CA GLU A 18 -24.05 -18.62 -0.39
C GLU A 18 -24.51 -17.88 -1.65
N ARG A 19 -25.47 -18.46 -2.35
CA ARG A 19 -25.99 -17.92 -3.60
C ARG A 19 -26.47 -16.47 -3.47
N GLU A 20 -27.16 -16.16 -2.39
CA GLU A 20 -27.72 -14.83 -2.11
C GLU A 20 -26.62 -13.77 -2.00
N GLU A 21 -25.49 -14.12 -1.39
CA GLU A 21 -24.34 -13.21 -1.28
C GLU A 21 -23.67 -12.98 -2.64
N ILE A 22 -23.56 -14.01 -3.48
CA ILE A 22 -23.03 -13.87 -4.83
C ILE A 22 -23.95 -12.99 -5.69
N GLU A 23 -25.27 -13.17 -5.61
CA GLU A 23 -26.25 -12.34 -6.32
C GLU A 23 -26.19 -10.87 -5.83
N ARG A 24 -26.00 -10.64 -4.54
CA ARG A 24 -25.77 -9.29 -3.96
C ARG A 24 -24.53 -8.65 -4.55
N LEU A 25 -23.40 -9.37 -4.61
CA LEU A 25 -22.14 -8.89 -5.16
C LEU A 25 -22.23 -8.62 -6.67
N GLU A 26 -22.99 -9.42 -7.41
CA GLU A 26 -23.28 -9.21 -8.83
C GLU A 26 -24.03 -7.89 -9.05
N ALA A 27 -25.08 -7.65 -8.27
CA ALA A 27 -25.84 -6.40 -8.30
C ALA A 27 -24.97 -5.19 -7.93
N ALA A 28 -24.17 -5.29 -6.86
CA ALA A 28 -23.23 -4.23 -6.44
C ALA A 28 -22.18 -3.93 -7.52
N THR A 29 -21.69 -4.95 -8.23
CA THR A 29 -20.74 -4.77 -9.33
C THR A 29 -21.37 -4.05 -10.52
N ALA A 30 -22.64 -4.36 -10.83
CA ALA A 30 -23.37 -3.70 -11.91
C ALA A 30 -23.67 -2.22 -11.58
N GLU A 31 -24.01 -1.91 -10.32
CA GLU A 31 -24.33 -0.56 -9.86
C GLU A 31 -23.08 0.33 -9.74
N ASN A 32 -22.02 -0.20 -9.14
CA ASN A 32 -20.78 0.56 -8.89
C ASN A 32 -19.52 -0.29 -9.09
N PRO A 33 -19.13 -0.58 -10.34
CA PRO A 33 -17.95 -1.41 -10.63
C PRO A 33 -16.64 -0.84 -10.05
N LYS A 34 -16.57 0.49 -9.89
CA LYS A 34 -15.38 1.16 -9.33
C LYS A 34 -15.15 0.83 -7.85
N ALA A 35 -16.16 0.41 -7.12
CA ALA A 35 -16.02 -0.02 -5.73
C ALA A 35 -15.22 -1.32 -5.61
N ARG A 36 -15.22 -2.17 -6.64
CA ARG A 36 -14.51 -3.45 -6.70
C ARG A 36 -14.81 -4.36 -5.49
N GLU A 37 -16.05 -4.35 -5.02
CA GLU A 37 -16.44 -5.11 -3.83
C GLU A 37 -16.31 -6.61 -4.06
N ALA A 38 -16.86 -7.10 -5.16
CA ALA A 38 -16.80 -8.50 -5.53
C ALA A 38 -15.36 -9.03 -5.66
N GLN A 39 -14.44 -8.22 -6.24
CA GLN A 39 -13.03 -8.58 -6.34
C GLN A 39 -12.34 -8.66 -4.97
N ARG A 40 -12.69 -7.76 -4.04
CA ARG A 40 -12.15 -7.82 -2.67
C ARG A 40 -12.64 -9.05 -1.92
N VAL A 41 -13.95 -9.36 -2.02
CA VAL A 41 -14.51 -10.56 -1.40
C VAL A 41 -13.88 -11.81 -2.00
N LEU A 42 -13.77 -11.90 -3.32
CA LEU A 42 -13.09 -13.02 -3.98
C LEU A 42 -11.64 -13.19 -3.49
N ALA A 43 -10.90 -12.10 -3.41
CA ALA A 43 -9.52 -12.14 -2.92
C ALA A 43 -9.44 -12.60 -1.45
N HIS A 44 -10.31 -12.08 -0.59
CA HIS A 44 -10.40 -12.48 0.81
C HIS A 44 -10.70 -13.98 0.96
N GLU A 45 -11.73 -14.48 0.29
CA GLU A 45 -12.14 -15.89 0.35
C GLU A 45 -11.03 -16.82 -0.13
N VAL A 46 -10.45 -16.53 -1.29
CA VAL A 46 -9.38 -17.38 -1.86
C VAL A 46 -8.12 -17.32 -1.01
N CYS A 47 -7.70 -16.16 -0.52
CA CYS A 47 -6.55 -16.03 0.38
C CYS A 47 -6.79 -16.78 1.69
N THR A 48 -7.97 -16.65 2.27
CA THR A 48 -8.35 -17.34 3.52
C THR A 48 -8.32 -18.87 3.33
N TRP A 49 -8.80 -19.34 2.21
CA TRP A 49 -8.77 -20.77 1.90
C TRP A 49 -7.35 -21.32 1.73
N VAL A 50 -6.46 -20.56 1.10
CA VAL A 50 -5.09 -21.01 0.79
C VAL A 50 -4.12 -20.79 1.95
N HIS A 51 -4.22 -19.66 2.66
CA HIS A 51 -3.24 -19.20 3.65
C HIS A 51 -3.77 -19.17 5.09
N GLY A 52 -5.07 -19.34 5.29
CA GLY A 52 -5.74 -19.22 6.58
C GLY A 52 -6.19 -17.80 6.89
N ALA A 53 -7.12 -17.69 7.85
CA ALA A 53 -7.76 -16.43 8.21
C ALA A 53 -6.78 -15.41 8.80
N ASP A 54 -5.86 -15.85 9.66
CA ASP A 54 -4.89 -14.97 10.34
C ASP A 54 -3.93 -14.32 9.33
N ALA A 55 -3.36 -15.11 8.41
CA ALA A 55 -2.46 -14.60 7.38
C ALA A 55 -3.19 -13.64 6.42
N THR A 56 -4.44 -13.93 6.07
CA THR A 56 -5.27 -13.05 5.25
C THR A 56 -5.54 -11.73 5.94
N ALA A 57 -5.94 -11.76 7.21
CA ALA A 57 -6.19 -10.55 7.99
C ALA A 57 -4.93 -9.67 8.12
N GLN A 58 -3.76 -10.27 8.35
CA GLN A 58 -2.48 -9.56 8.39
C GLN A 58 -2.14 -8.90 7.05
N ALA A 59 -2.29 -9.62 5.94
CA ALA A 59 -2.04 -9.08 4.60
C ALA A 59 -2.99 -7.92 4.24
N GLU A 60 -4.27 -8.03 4.61
CA GLU A 60 -5.26 -6.97 4.42
C GLU A 60 -4.96 -5.74 5.28
N ALA A 61 -4.60 -5.94 6.55
CA ALA A 61 -4.20 -4.87 7.47
C ALA A 61 -2.96 -4.13 6.93
N ALA A 62 -1.93 -4.87 6.50
CA ALA A 62 -0.72 -4.30 5.90
C ALA A 62 -1.05 -3.50 4.63
N THR A 63 -1.84 -4.07 3.73
CA THR A 63 -2.27 -3.37 2.51
C THR A 63 -3.03 -2.08 2.85
N SER A 64 -3.95 -2.14 3.81
CA SER A 64 -4.70 -0.97 4.26
C SER A 64 -3.81 0.11 4.85
N ALA A 65 -2.86 -0.29 5.70
CA ALA A 65 -1.91 0.62 6.36
C ALA A 65 -0.95 1.27 5.35
N LEU A 66 -0.43 0.54 4.38
CA LEU A 66 0.42 1.09 3.32
C LEU A 66 -0.25 2.24 2.56
N TRP A 67 -1.58 2.18 2.41
CA TRP A 67 -2.36 3.22 1.73
C TRP A 67 -2.98 4.27 2.68
N GLY A 68 -2.55 4.32 3.93
CA GLY A 68 -2.94 5.34 4.90
C GLY A 68 -4.31 5.12 5.54
N ARG A 69 -4.76 3.88 5.62
CA ARG A 69 -6.04 3.49 6.25
C ARG A 69 -5.87 2.65 7.52
N GLY A 70 -4.65 2.53 8.05
CA GLY A 70 -4.32 1.77 9.25
C GLY A 70 -3.03 2.27 9.87
N ASP A 71 -2.63 1.69 11.00
CA ASP A 71 -1.38 2.01 11.66
C ASP A 71 -0.24 1.15 11.07
N LEU A 72 0.84 1.81 10.67
CA LEU A 72 2.03 1.15 10.17
C LEU A 72 2.88 0.54 11.29
N ALA A 73 2.71 1.02 12.52
CA ALA A 73 3.46 0.52 13.67
C ALA A 73 3.03 -0.89 14.11
N ASP A 74 1.80 -1.29 13.77
CA ASP A 74 1.25 -2.61 14.12
C ASP A 74 1.64 -3.72 13.14
N ILE A 75 2.35 -3.38 12.05
CA ILE A 75 2.74 -4.36 11.03
C ILE A 75 4.08 -4.99 11.41
N ASP A 76 4.13 -6.32 11.44
CA ASP A 76 5.37 -7.04 11.67
C ASP A 76 6.36 -6.92 10.50
N GLU A 77 7.64 -7.18 10.79
CA GLU A 77 8.73 -7.03 9.83
C GLU A 77 8.54 -7.88 8.56
N ALA A 78 8.18 -9.15 8.71
CA ALA A 78 8.04 -10.06 7.59
C ALA A 78 6.94 -9.59 6.64
N THR A 79 5.82 -9.14 7.20
CA THR A 79 4.67 -8.63 6.45
C THR A 79 4.99 -7.32 5.72
N ILE A 80 5.66 -6.36 6.37
CA ILE A 80 5.99 -5.08 5.72
C ILE A 80 7.04 -5.27 4.62
N LEU A 81 8.04 -6.14 4.83
CA LEU A 81 9.04 -6.45 3.81
C LEU A 81 8.41 -7.15 2.60
N ALA A 82 7.53 -8.11 2.83
CA ALA A 82 6.79 -8.78 1.74
C ALA A 82 5.89 -7.81 0.97
N ALA A 83 5.13 -6.96 1.67
CA ALA A 83 4.22 -6.01 1.07
C ALA A 83 4.92 -4.87 0.30
N THR A 84 6.20 -4.62 0.58
CA THR A 84 7.02 -3.59 -0.09
C THR A 84 8.04 -4.15 -1.07
N SER A 85 8.10 -5.48 -1.27
CA SER A 85 9.10 -6.15 -2.12
C SER A 85 9.14 -5.64 -3.55
N ASP A 86 7.96 -5.40 -4.13
CA ASP A 86 7.79 -4.99 -5.52
C ASP A 86 7.74 -3.46 -5.71
N LEU A 87 7.85 -2.69 -4.64
CA LEU A 87 7.86 -1.23 -4.72
C LEU A 87 9.23 -0.72 -5.18
N ALA A 88 9.19 0.40 -5.90
CA ALA A 88 10.42 1.16 -6.19
C ALA A 88 11.12 1.51 -4.88
N SER A 89 12.43 1.30 -4.82
CA SER A 89 13.19 1.48 -3.60
C SER A 89 14.44 2.36 -3.79
N SER A 90 14.91 2.93 -2.69
CA SER A 90 16.17 3.67 -2.60
C SER A 90 16.83 3.40 -1.26
N ASP A 91 18.15 3.43 -1.24
CA ASP A 91 18.93 3.33 -0.02
C ASP A 91 18.74 4.56 0.87
N VAL A 92 18.73 4.34 2.17
CA VAL A 92 18.59 5.37 3.21
C VAL A 92 19.71 5.24 4.20
N THR A 93 20.50 6.30 4.34
CA THR A 93 21.44 6.50 5.44
C THR A 93 20.75 7.34 6.51
N VAL A 94 20.51 6.73 7.68
CA VAL A 94 19.84 7.39 8.80
C VAL A 94 20.64 8.60 9.27
N GLY A 95 19.96 9.73 9.42
CA GLY A 95 20.59 11.00 9.82
C GLY A 95 21.22 11.80 8.68
N GLU A 96 21.25 11.27 7.45
CA GLU A 96 21.83 11.94 6.28
C GLU A 96 20.83 12.11 5.12
N THR A 97 20.07 11.06 4.82
CA THR A 97 19.12 11.07 3.69
C THR A 97 17.95 12.00 3.98
N THR A 98 17.72 12.98 3.09
CA THR A 98 16.57 13.88 3.20
C THR A 98 15.34 13.30 2.51
N ILE A 99 14.15 13.82 2.85
CA ILE A 99 12.90 13.50 2.15
C ILE A 99 12.98 13.83 0.64
N VAL A 100 13.74 14.87 0.27
CA VAL A 100 13.98 15.25 -1.12
C VAL A 100 14.79 14.18 -1.83
N ASP A 101 15.88 13.69 -1.18
CA ASP A 101 16.72 12.63 -1.73
C ASP A 101 15.95 11.33 -1.90
N LEU A 102 15.10 10.99 -0.94
CA LEU A 102 14.26 9.80 -0.97
C LEU A 102 13.23 9.84 -2.12
N LEU A 103 12.57 11.00 -2.33
CA LEU A 103 11.63 11.17 -3.45
C LEU A 103 12.31 11.04 -4.81
N VAL A 104 13.55 11.50 -4.92
CA VAL A 104 14.32 11.40 -6.18
C VAL A 104 14.91 10.00 -6.34
N GLY A 105 15.53 9.45 -5.31
CA GLY A 105 16.16 8.13 -5.34
C GLY A 105 15.19 7.01 -5.67
N THR A 106 13.97 7.09 -5.15
CA THR A 106 12.88 6.14 -5.48
C THR A 106 12.26 6.37 -6.85
N GLY A 107 12.63 7.43 -7.58
CA GLY A 107 12.06 7.76 -8.88
C GLY A 107 10.65 8.36 -8.84
N LEU A 108 10.10 8.65 -7.66
CA LEU A 108 8.81 9.34 -7.52
C LEU A 108 8.87 10.76 -8.08
N GLU A 109 10.05 11.38 -8.03
CA GLU A 109 10.33 12.66 -8.65
C GLU A 109 11.57 12.60 -9.54
N ARG A 110 11.52 13.36 -10.64
CA ARG A 110 12.62 13.39 -11.64
C ARG A 110 13.84 14.17 -11.19
N GLY A 111 13.77 14.89 -10.06
CA GLY A 111 14.86 15.70 -9.55
C GLY A 111 14.45 16.56 -8.36
N ARG A 112 15.45 17.12 -7.68
CA ARG A 112 15.30 17.86 -6.41
C ARG A 112 14.31 19.02 -6.49
N ASN A 113 14.28 19.78 -7.58
CA ASN A 113 13.35 20.91 -7.72
C ASN A 113 11.90 20.43 -7.83
N ALA A 114 11.65 19.29 -8.50
CA ALA A 114 10.34 18.70 -8.58
C ALA A 114 9.90 18.17 -7.21
N ALA A 115 10.80 17.50 -6.47
CA ALA A 115 10.54 17.00 -5.12
C ALA A 115 10.16 18.16 -4.17
N ARG A 116 10.92 19.27 -4.17
CA ARG A 116 10.60 20.46 -3.37
C ARG A 116 9.23 21.04 -3.69
N LYS A 117 8.87 21.14 -4.98
CA LYS A 117 7.54 21.60 -5.40
C LYS A 117 6.43 20.67 -4.90
N THR A 118 6.64 19.37 -4.96
CA THR A 118 5.69 18.38 -4.44
C THR A 118 5.52 18.49 -2.94
N ILE A 119 6.61 18.68 -2.17
CA ILE A 119 6.56 18.89 -0.72
C ILE A 119 5.80 20.18 -0.40
N ALA A 120 6.19 21.31 -1.00
CA ALA A 120 5.55 22.61 -0.80
C ALA A 120 4.06 22.58 -1.18
N GLY A 121 3.68 21.83 -2.22
CA GLY A 121 2.30 21.61 -2.63
C GLY A 121 1.52 20.63 -1.72
N GLY A 122 2.17 20.06 -0.70
CA GLY A 122 1.56 19.10 0.23
C GLY A 122 1.24 17.75 -0.40
N GLY A 123 1.97 17.39 -1.44
CA GLY A 123 1.84 16.11 -2.13
C GLY A 123 2.78 15.02 -1.64
N ALA A 124 3.69 15.30 -0.69
CA ALA A 124 4.64 14.35 -0.14
C ALA A 124 4.19 13.83 1.23
N TYR A 125 4.37 12.53 1.44
CA TYR A 125 4.06 11.85 2.69
C TYR A 125 5.20 10.92 3.06
N LEU A 126 5.55 10.90 4.34
CA LEU A 126 6.50 9.99 4.98
C LEU A 126 5.72 9.13 5.98
N ASN A 127 5.75 7.82 5.85
CA ASN A 127 4.97 6.90 6.69
C ASN A 127 3.50 7.33 6.85
N ASN A 128 2.87 7.72 5.73
CA ASN A 128 1.51 8.26 5.66
C ASN A 128 1.27 9.63 6.31
N VAL A 129 2.26 10.21 6.98
CA VAL A 129 2.20 11.57 7.54
C VAL A 129 2.61 12.57 6.46
N LYS A 130 1.79 13.61 6.28
CA LYS A 130 2.10 14.67 5.31
C LYS A 130 3.34 15.44 5.71
N VAL A 131 4.29 15.59 4.79
CA VAL A 131 5.50 16.37 4.97
C VAL A 131 5.35 17.71 4.23
N ALA A 132 5.62 18.80 4.95
CA ALA A 132 5.60 20.15 4.39
C ALA A 132 6.99 20.84 4.40
N ASP A 133 7.96 20.25 5.10
CA ASP A 133 9.32 20.75 5.22
C ASP A 133 10.29 19.92 4.37
N GLU A 134 10.96 20.57 3.44
CA GLU A 134 11.93 19.92 2.54
C GLU A 134 13.26 19.55 3.23
N THR A 135 13.49 20.08 4.43
CA THR A 135 14.71 19.83 5.21
C THR A 135 14.61 18.59 6.10
N VAL A 136 13.46 17.92 6.14
CA VAL A 136 13.27 16.70 6.93
C VAL A 136 14.30 15.65 6.53
N VAL A 137 15.09 15.23 7.52
CA VAL A 137 16.08 14.14 7.42
C VAL A 137 15.45 12.88 7.98
N ILE A 138 15.70 11.75 7.34
CA ILE A 138 15.21 10.46 7.79
C ILE A 138 16.01 10.02 9.02
N GLY A 139 15.38 10.11 10.19
CA GLY A 139 15.93 9.64 11.47
C GLY A 139 15.44 8.24 11.84
N SER A 140 15.97 7.69 12.92
CA SER A 140 15.56 6.39 13.46
C SER A 140 14.08 6.33 13.85
N GLU A 141 13.50 7.46 14.24
CA GLU A 141 12.08 7.61 14.58
C GLU A 141 11.14 7.43 13.38
N HIS A 142 11.67 7.51 12.16
CA HIS A 142 10.92 7.29 10.93
C HIS A 142 10.97 5.84 10.45
N LEU A 143 11.84 5.02 11.06
CA LEU A 143 11.97 3.63 10.63
C LEU A 143 10.79 2.78 11.13
N LEU A 144 10.24 2.02 10.22
CA LEU A 144 9.28 0.95 10.49
C LEU A 144 10.03 -0.37 10.73
N ALA A 145 9.31 -1.42 11.08
CA ALA A 145 9.87 -2.76 11.21
C ALA A 145 10.66 -3.14 9.94
N GLY A 146 11.78 -3.86 10.12
CA GLY A 146 12.68 -4.22 9.01
C GLY A 146 13.51 -3.07 8.43
N GLY A 147 13.63 -1.94 9.14
CA GLY A 147 14.48 -0.81 8.71
C GLY A 147 14.00 -0.13 7.44
N VAL A 148 12.70 -0.11 7.21
CA VAL A 148 12.10 0.53 6.02
C VAL A 148 11.38 1.82 6.38
N VAL A 149 11.27 2.71 5.40
CA VAL A 149 10.49 3.94 5.49
C VAL A 149 9.65 4.09 4.23
N LEU A 150 8.38 4.42 4.39
CA LEU A 150 7.49 4.60 3.26
C LEU A 150 7.47 6.05 2.81
N VAL A 151 7.63 6.27 1.51
CA VAL A 151 7.47 7.58 0.89
C VAL A 151 6.38 7.54 -0.17
N ARG A 152 5.52 8.54 -0.17
CA ARG A 152 4.40 8.60 -1.10
C ARG A 152 4.26 9.97 -1.74
N LYS A 153 4.00 9.97 -3.06
CA LYS A 153 3.63 11.14 -3.83
C LYS A 153 2.16 11.08 -4.19
N GLY A 154 1.37 12.00 -3.61
CA GLY A 154 -0.08 12.02 -3.78
C GLY A 154 -0.75 10.77 -3.21
N ARG A 155 -1.82 10.31 -3.86
CA ARG A 155 -2.64 9.18 -3.36
C ARG A 155 -2.22 7.81 -3.87
N ARG A 156 -1.45 7.72 -4.97
CA ARG A 156 -1.26 6.46 -5.71
C ARG A 156 0.18 6.02 -5.86
N ASN A 157 1.13 6.91 -5.74
CA ASN A 157 2.52 6.58 -5.99
C ASN A 157 3.24 6.36 -4.66
N LEU A 158 3.50 5.10 -4.35
CA LEU A 158 4.15 4.62 -3.14
C LEU A 158 5.52 4.04 -3.51
N ALA A 159 6.51 4.30 -2.68
CA ALA A 159 7.85 3.74 -2.77
C ALA A 159 8.43 3.53 -1.36
N VAL A 160 9.58 2.88 -1.26
CA VAL A 160 10.18 2.50 0.00
C VAL A 160 11.65 2.93 0.06
N GLY A 161 12.06 3.52 1.18
CA GLY A 161 13.46 3.65 1.57
C GLY A 161 13.88 2.43 2.39
N ARG A 162 15.07 1.91 2.15
CA ARG A 162 15.65 0.78 2.90
C ARG A 162 16.96 1.24 3.55
N THR A 163 17.12 0.98 4.83
CA THR A 163 18.41 1.29 5.52
C THR A 163 19.52 0.38 5.01
N VAL A 164 20.68 0.98 4.80
CA VAL A 164 21.94 0.33 4.44
C VAL A 164 22.95 0.45 5.55
#